data_79f85eefdf3585647aea49e9c2f4f6f7
#
_entry.id   79f85eefdf3585647aea49e9c2f4f6f7
#
_cell.length_a   1.000
_cell.length_b   1.000
_cell.length_c   1.000
_cell.angle_alpha   90.00
_cell.angle_beta   90.00
_cell.angle_gamma   90.00
#
_symmetry.space_group_name_H-M   'P 1'
#
loop_
_entity.id
_entity.type
_entity.pdbx_description
1 polymer ?
#
loop_
_entity_poly.entity_id
_entity_poly.type
_entity_poly.pdbx_seq_one_letter_code
_entity_poly.pdbx_strand_id
1 'polypeptide(L)'
;MIKTLNNTIKQDRTAYKIPRSVQDVIPIQRIFADGIFQFGTKYSRTLRFSDINYAIASKEDKTAMFLGYSELLNALDSGSTTKLTICNKQVNRQAFEDTVLLPQRGDSLDGFVNEFNGMLEGKISGSSASVEQERFITVSVHKKMWMKPARSSLV
;
A
#
# COMPACT_ATOMS: atom_id res chain seq x y z
N MET A 1 6.65 -7.32 38.30
CA MET A 1 7.26 -6.21 37.51
C MET A 1 8.77 -6.40 37.27
N ILE A 2 9.60 -6.69 38.27
CA ILE A 2 11.08 -6.84 38.10
C ILE A 2 11.47 -8.05 37.22
N LYS A 3 10.74 -9.19 37.25
CA LYS A 3 11.04 -10.36 36.43
C LYS A 3 10.80 -10.13 34.90
N THR A 4 9.82 -9.30 34.54
CA THR A 4 9.54 -8.93 33.15
C THR A 4 10.63 -8.02 32.59
N LEU A 5 11.09 -7.05 33.36
CA LEU A 5 12.20 -6.17 32.98
C LEU A 5 13.52 -6.96 32.75
N ASN A 6 13.83 -7.93 33.61
CA ASN A 6 15.01 -8.76 33.45
C ASN A 6 14.98 -9.67 32.21
N ASN A 7 13.78 -10.11 31.79
CA ASN A 7 13.63 -10.88 30.55
C ASN A 7 13.80 -10.01 29.31
N THR A 8 13.28 -8.79 29.31
CA THR A 8 13.48 -7.80 28.23
C THR A 8 14.96 -7.43 28.08
N ILE A 9 15.66 -7.18 29.17
CA ILE A 9 17.11 -6.87 29.18
C ILE A 9 17.96 -8.07 28.71
N LYS A 10 17.52 -9.31 28.96
CA LYS A 10 18.19 -10.51 28.45
C LYS A 10 17.99 -10.71 26.95
N GLN A 11 16.83 -10.30 26.40
CA GLN A 11 16.58 -10.34 24.95
C GLN A 11 17.41 -9.32 24.18
N ASP A 12 17.67 -8.15 24.75
CA ASP A 12 18.53 -7.13 24.14
C ASP A 12 20.03 -7.46 24.15
N ARG A 13 20.44 -8.50 24.88
CA ARG A 13 21.83 -8.97 24.93
C ARG A 13 22.20 -9.99 23.85
N THR A 14 21.29 -10.31 22.93
CA THR A 14 21.68 -11.08 21.74
C THR A 14 22.68 -10.24 20.94
N ALA A 15 23.94 -10.70 20.90
CA ALA A 15 24.99 -10.01 20.19
C ALA A 15 24.54 -9.71 18.77
N TYR A 16 24.55 -8.43 18.39
CA TYR A 16 24.22 -7.98 17.03
C TYR A 16 25.13 -8.73 16.05
N LYS A 17 24.55 -9.59 15.24
CA LYS A 17 25.27 -10.33 14.20
C LYS A 17 25.39 -9.40 12.99
N ILE A 18 26.61 -8.99 12.67
CA ILE A 18 26.86 -8.19 11.47
C ILE A 18 26.47 -9.02 10.24
N PRO A 19 25.51 -8.55 9.43
CA PRO A 19 25.08 -9.26 8.24
C PRO A 19 26.24 -9.30 7.22
N ARG A 20 26.48 -10.47 6.61
CA ARG A 20 27.54 -10.68 5.62
C ARG A 20 27.09 -10.46 4.20
N SER A 21 25.76 -10.49 3.96
CA SER A 21 25.16 -10.34 2.64
C SER A 21 23.88 -9.51 2.72
N VAL A 22 23.42 -9.03 1.57
CA VAL A 22 22.13 -8.31 1.44
C VAL A 22 20.98 -9.23 1.85
N GLN A 23 21.07 -10.53 1.56
CA GLN A 23 20.07 -11.53 1.94
C GLN A 23 19.92 -11.69 3.46
N ASP A 24 21.00 -11.48 4.22
CA ASP A 24 20.96 -11.54 5.68
C ASP A 24 20.19 -10.34 6.29
N VAL A 25 20.12 -9.22 5.55
CA VAL A 25 19.41 -7.98 5.96
C VAL A 25 17.96 -8.00 5.52
N ILE A 26 17.69 -8.54 4.32
CA ILE A 26 16.35 -8.59 3.76
C ILE A 26 15.63 -9.84 4.27
N PRO A 27 14.61 -9.72 5.13
CA PRO A 27 13.95 -10.88 5.74
C PRO A 27 13.01 -11.62 4.77
N ILE A 28 12.99 -11.26 3.48
CA ILE A 28 12.14 -11.89 2.45
C ILE A 28 12.78 -13.21 2.03
N GLN A 29 12.11 -14.32 2.31
CA GLN A 29 12.57 -15.66 1.94
C GLN A 29 12.06 -16.09 0.57
N ARG A 30 10.84 -15.70 0.22
CA ARG A 30 10.20 -16.08 -1.05
C ARG A 30 9.18 -15.03 -1.46
N ILE A 31 9.06 -14.84 -2.78
CA ILE A 31 8.01 -14.06 -3.43
C ILE A 31 7.26 -15.03 -4.34
N PHE A 32 5.94 -15.11 -4.15
CA PHE A 32 5.06 -15.94 -4.97
C PHE A 32 4.52 -15.14 -6.16
N ALA A 33 4.10 -15.83 -7.22
CA ALA A 33 3.61 -15.20 -8.45
C ALA A 33 2.36 -14.32 -8.25
N ASP A 34 1.55 -14.63 -7.23
CA ASP A 34 0.36 -13.87 -6.83
C ASP A 34 0.65 -12.65 -5.94
N GLY A 35 1.93 -12.28 -5.79
CA GLY A 35 2.36 -11.11 -5.00
C GLY A 35 2.34 -11.32 -3.49
N ILE A 36 2.38 -12.58 -3.02
CA ILE A 36 2.56 -12.90 -1.61
C ILE A 36 4.04 -12.96 -1.29
N PHE A 37 4.43 -12.29 -0.20
CA PHE A 37 5.78 -12.29 0.36
C PHE A 37 5.83 -13.20 1.58
N GLN A 38 6.85 -14.03 1.67
CA GLN A 38 7.10 -14.89 2.82
C GLN A 38 8.28 -14.36 3.65
N PHE A 39 8.03 -14.16 4.95
CA PHE A 39 9.02 -13.75 5.96
C PHE A 39 9.04 -14.80 7.08
N GLY A 40 9.83 -15.83 6.97
CA GLY A 40 9.80 -16.95 7.92
C GLY A 40 8.41 -17.62 7.95
N THR A 41 7.73 -17.53 9.08
CA THR A 41 6.37 -18.06 9.27
C THR A 41 5.26 -17.06 8.93
N LYS A 42 5.61 -15.83 8.56
CA LYS A 42 4.68 -14.76 8.23
C LYS A 42 4.52 -14.63 6.72
N TYR A 43 3.30 -14.48 6.27
CA TYR A 43 2.94 -14.22 4.88
C TYR A 43 2.26 -12.86 4.78
N SER A 44 2.57 -12.09 3.75
CA SER A 44 2.10 -10.73 3.58
C SER A 44 1.74 -10.47 2.13
N ARG A 45 0.62 -9.79 1.90
CA ARG A 45 0.20 -9.30 0.59
C ARG A 45 -0.20 -7.85 0.68
N THR A 46 0.24 -7.06 -0.30
CA THR A 46 -0.09 -5.65 -0.41
C THR A 46 -1.01 -5.43 -1.60
N LEU A 47 -2.10 -4.74 -1.38
CA LEU A 47 -3.10 -4.37 -2.39
C LEU A 47 -3.14 -2.85 -2.50
N ARG A 48 -3.12 -2.33 -3.73
CA ARG A 48 -3.40 -0.92 -4.01
C ARG A 48 -4.90 -0.74 -4.11
N PHE A 49 -5.43 0.33 -3.55
CA PHE A 49 -6.83 0.69 -3.69
C PHE A 49 -7.00 2.16 -4.06
N SER A 50 -8.08 2.46 -4.77
CA SER A 50 -8.45 3.81 -5.16
C SER A 50 -9.25 4.48 -4.05
N ASP A 51 -9.27 5.81 -4.07
CA ASP A 51 -10.13 6.59 -3.20
C ASP A 51 -11.59 6.50 -3.63
N ILE A 52 -12.48 6.63 -2.65
CA ILE A 52 -13.91 6.77 -2.86
C ILE A 52 -14.26 8.21 -2.51
N ASN A 53 -14.93 8.92 -3.43
CA ASN A 53 -15.32 10.30 -3.16
C ASN A 53 -16.49 10.35 -2.17
N TYR A 54 -16.17 10.20 -0.90
CA TYR A 54 -17.14 10.19 0.20
C TYR A 54 -17.89 11.52 0.34
N ALA A 55 -17.27 12.65 -0.04
CA ALA A 55 -17.85 13.97 0.16
C ALA A 55 -19.16 14.17 -0.62
N ILE A 56 -19.18 13.72 -1.88
CA ILE A 56 -20.32 13.89 -2.81
C ILE A 56 -21.22 12.64 -2.91
N ALA A 57 -20.89 11.57 -2.21
CA ALA A 57 -21.69 10.35 -2.21
C ALA A 57 -23.05 10.56 -1.54
N SER A 58 -24.06 9.84 -2.02
CA SER A 58 -25.39 9.81 -1.42
C SER A 58 -25.34 9.21 0.00
N LYS A 59 -26.42 9.36 0.77
CA LYS A 59 -26.49 8.77 2.12
C LYS A 59 -26.46 7.25 2.06
N GLU A 60 -27.11 6.68 1.07
CA GLU A 60 -27.17 5.24 0.81
C GLU A 60 -25.79 4.70 0.47
N ASP A 61 -25.06 5.36 -0.43
CA ASP A 61 -23.69 4.99 -0.81
C ASP A 61 -22.72 5.08 0.37
N LYS A 62 -22.83 6.15 1.19
CA LYS A 62 -22.03 6.30 2.42
C LYS A 62 -22.26 5.14 3.39
N THR A 63 -23.51 4.71 3.53
CA THR A 63 -23.85 3.55 4.39
C THR A 63 -23.27 2.25 3.81
N ALA A 64 -23.41 2.05 2.49
CA ALA A 64 -22.85 0.88 1.81
C ALA A 64 -21.32 0.81 1.94
N MET A 65 -20.62 1.94 1.77
CA MET A 65 -19.17 2.05 1.97
C MET A 65 -18.76 1.69 3.39
N PHE A 66 -19.49 2.18 4.40
CA PHE A 66 -19.21 1.87 5.79
C PHE A 66 -19.44 0.38 6.11
N LEU A 67 -20.49 -0.22 5.59
CA LEU A 67 -20.76 -1.66 5.74
C LEU A 67 -19.66 -2.50 5.10
N GLY A 68 -19.27 -2.20 3.86
CA GLY A 68 -18.18 -2.90 3.17
C GLY A 68 -16.84 -2.78 3.91
N TYR A 69 -16.53 -1.62 4.49
CA TYR A 69 -15.35 -1.44 5.32
C TYR A 69 -15.42 -2.29 6.61
N SER A 70 -16.58 -2.34 7.25
CA SER A 70 -16.80 -3.15 8.43
C SER A 70 -16.68 -4.65 8.12
N GLU A 71 -17.21 -5.11 6.98
CA GLU A 71 -17.06 -6.48 6.51
C GLU A 71 -15.59 -6.85 6.27
N LEU A 72 -14.81 -5.95 5.63
CA LEU A 72 -13.39 -6.16 5.44
C LEU A 72 -12.66 -6.36 6.78
N LEU A 73 -12.94 -5.53 7.77
CA LEU A 73 -12.29 -5.63 9.08
C LEU A 73 -12.73 -6.92 9.82
N ASN A 74 -14.00 -7.30 9.73
CA ASN A 74 -14.52 -8.50 10.35
C ASN A 74 -14.05 -9.80 9.68
N ALA A 75 -13.70 -9.74 8.39
CA ALA A 75 -13.13 -10.89 7.67
C ALA A 75 -11.68 -11.20 8.09
N LEU A 76 -11.00 -10.28 8.78
CA LEU A 76 -9.65 -10.47 9.23
C LEU A 76 -9.63 -11.23 10.56
N ASP A 77 -8.92 -12.37 10.59
CA ASP A 77 -8.74 -13.18 11.81
C ASP A 77 -7.92 -12.39 12.87
N SER A 78 -8.15 -12.68 14.14
CA SER A 78 -7.42 -12.12 15.28
C SER A 78 -5.89 -12.31 15.21
N GLY A 79 -5.41 -13.29 14.43
CA GLY A 79 -4.00 -13.54 14.15
C GLY A 79 -3.43 -12.75 12.97
N SER A 80 -4.23 -11.92 12.30
CA SER A 80 -3.80 -11.09 11.18
C SER A 80 -3.36 -9.70 11.64
N THR A 81 -2.45 -9.10 10.87
CA THR A 81 -2.02 -7.71 11.05
C THR A 81 -2.31 -6.95 9.77
N THR A 82 -3.03 -5.84 9.87
CA THR A 82 -3.33 -4.96 8.75
C THR A 82 -2.54 -3.66 8.87
N LYS A 83 -1.91 -3.23 7.79
CA LYS A 83 -1.19 -1.96 7.69
C LYS A 83 -1.78 -1.13 6.55
N LEU A 84 -2.25 0.06 6.85
CA LEU A 84 -2.59 1.08 5.86
C LEU A 84 -1.35 1.92 5.57
N THR A 85 -1.00 2.07 4.30
CA THR A 85 0.12 2.91 3.85
C THR A 85 -0.41 3.94 2.86
N ILE A 86 -0.11 5.20 3.11
CA ILE A 86 -0.42 6.32 2.23
C ILE A 86 0.90 6.90 1.77
N CYS A 87 1.13 6.90 0.46
CA CYS A 87 2.34 7.44 -0.15
C CYS A 87 1.98 8.69 -0.96
N ASN A 88 2.56 9.80 -0.60
CA ASN A 88 2.46 11.02 -1.37
C ASN A 88 3.62 11.04 -2.37
N LYS A 89 3.29 11.10 -3.66
CA LYS A 89 4.26 11.23 -4.76
C LYS A 89 4.08 12.58 -5.41
N GLN A 90 5.18 13.20 -5.76
CA GLN A 90 5.12 14.38 -6.60
C GLN A 90 4.63 13.97 -8.00
N VAL A 91 3.66 14.69 -8.53
CA VAL A 91 3.12 14.44 -9.87
C VAL A 91 4.26 14.63 -10.88
N ASN A 92 4.43 13.64 -11.76
CA ASN A 92 5.36 13.78 -12.87
C ASN A 92 4.79 14.81 -13.86
N ARG A 93 5.44 15.98 -13.94
CA ARG A 93 5.02 17.08 -14.79
C ARG A 93 4.88 16.65 -16.25
N GLN A 94 5.80 15.86 -16.76
CA GLN A 94 5.79 15.39 -18.15
C GLN A 94 4.60 14.47 -18.43
N ALA A 95 4.32 13.51 -17.55
CA ALA A 95 3.14 12.65 -17.68
C ALA A 95 1.82 13.42 -17.59
N PHE A 96 1.79 14.52 -16.82
CA PHE A 96 0.66 15.43 -16.77
C PHE A 96 0.48 16.19 -18.08
N GLU A 97 1.55 16.81 -18.60
CA GLU A 97 1.55 17.54 -19.87
C GLU A 97 1.04 16.64 -21.01
N ASP A 98 1.56 15.40 -21.08
CA ASP A 98 1.18 14.40 -22.11
C ASP A 98 -0.29 13.93 -22.01
N THR A 99 -0.87 13.95 -20.80
CA THR A 99 -2.21 13.36 -20.57
C THR A 99 -3.33 14.38 -20.49
N VAL A 100 -3.05 15.57 -19.98
CA VAL A 100 -4.08 16.56 -19.61
C VAL A 100 -4.07 17.77 -20.53
N LEU A 101 -2.92 18.19 -21.05
CA LEU A 101 -2.85 19.32 -21.98
C LEU A 101 -3.38 18.92 -23.36
N LEU A 102 -4.15 19.82 -23.94
CA LEU A 102 -4.67 19.64 -25.29
C LEU A 102 -3.57 19.90 -26.33
N PRO A 103 -3.39 19.00 -27.30
CA PRO A 103 -2.41 19.21 -28.35
C PRO A 103 -2.87 20.31 -29.30
N GLN A 104 -1.94 21.12 -29.77
CA GLN A 104 -2.20 22.10 -30.85
C GLN A 104 -2.40 21.37 -32.18
N ARG A 105 -3.37 21.83 -32.98
CA ARG A 105 -3.73 21.22 -34.26
C ARG A 105 -3.34 22.06 -35.46
N GLY A 106 -2.86 23.31 -35.27
CA GLY A 106 -2.55 24.24 -36.32
C GLY A 106 -3.81 24.90 -36.93
N ASP A 107 -4.92 24.99 -36.18
CA ASP A 107 -6.15 25.53 -36.62
C ASP A 107 -6.52 26.87 -35.91
N SER A 108 -7.64 27.47 -36.29
CA SER A 108 -8.09 28.72 -35.68
C SER A 108 -8.49 28.62 -34.21
N LEU A 109 -8.53 27.41 -33.64
CA LEU A 109 -8.89 27.15 -32.26
C LEU A 109 -7.65 27.07 -31.35
N ASP A 110 -6.44 27.09 -31.90
CA ASP A 110 -5.20 26.99 -31.11
C ASP A 110 -5.04 28.11 -30.07
N GLY A 111 -5.63 29.29 -30.35
CA GLY A 111 -5.70 30.39 -29.38
C GLY A 111 -6.45 30.00 -28.09
N PHE A 112 -7.59 29.34 -28.21
CA PHE A 112 -8.37 28.87 -27.08
C PHE A 112 -7.70 27.69 -26.37
N VAL A 113 -7.03 26.79 -27.13
CA VAL A 113 -6.25 25.69 -26.58
C VAL A 113 -5.10 26.22 -25.70
N ASN A 114 -4.39 27.25 -26.15
CA ASN A 114 -3.34 27.89 -25.39
C ASN A 114 -3.83 28.53 -24.09
N GLU A 115 -4.96 29.24 -24.16
CA GLU A 115 -5.56 29.85 -22.97
C GLU A 115 -6.01 28.79 -21.96
N PHE A 116 -6.65 27.74 -22.43
CA PHE A 116 -7.08 26.62 -21.59
C PHE A 116 -5.89 25.89 -20.94
N ASN A 117 -4.87 25.56 -21.71
CA ASN A 117 -3.63 24.92 -21.21
C ASN A 117 -2.94 25.82 -20.20
N GLY A 118 -2.82 27.13 -20.46
CA GLY A 118 -2.22 28.09 -19.52
C GLY A 118 -2.99 28.20 -18.19
N MET A 119 -4.31 28.11 -18.23
CA MET A 119 -5.13 28.05 -17.01
C MET A 119 -4.87 26.79 -16.22
N LEU A 120 -4.71 25.61 -16.85
CA LEU A 120 -4.41 24.35 -16.20
C LEU A 120 -3.01 24.38 -15.57
N GLU A 121 -2.01 24.85 -16.30
CA GLU A 121 -0.63 24.99 -15.78
C GLU A 121 -0.56 25.96 -14.60
N GLY A 122 -1.29 27.06 -14.64
CA GLY A 122 -1.38 28.03 -13.55
C GLY A 122 -2.01 27.43 -12.28
N LYS A 123 -3.01 26.56 -12.42
CA LYS A 123 -3.60 25.85 -11.28
C LYS A 123 -2.66 24.84 -10.65
N ILE A 124 -1.80 24.20 -11.43
CA ILE A 124 -0.85 23.20 -10.93
C ILE A 124 0.35 23.85 -10.27
N SER A 125 0.88 24.91 -10.85
CA SER A 125 2.02 25.63 -10.26
C SER A 125 1.69 26.35 -8.95
N GLY A 126 0.42 26.71 -8.75
CA GLY A 126 -0.05 27.47 -7.57
C GLY A 126 -0.67 26.64 -6.45
N SER A 127 -0.85 25.32 -6.62
CA SER A 127 -1.57 24.50 -5.64
C SER A 127 -0.75 23.35 -5.12
N SER A 128 -1.11 22.86 -3.93
CA SER A 128 -0.70 21.54 -3.40
C SER A 128 -1.16 20.35 -4.29
N ALA A 129 -1.75 20.63 -5.45
CA ALA A 129 -2.19 19.67 -6.45
C ALA A 129 -1.06 18.95 -7.19
N SER A 130 0.20 19.29 -6.90
CA SER A 130 1.38 18.58 -7.43
C SER A 130 1.68 17.27 -6.70
N VAL A 131 0.76 16.78 -5.84
CA VAL A 131 0.96 15.55 -5.06
C VAL A 131 -0.13 14.55 -5.40
N GLU A 132 0.27 13.43 -5.98
CA GLU A 132 -0.55 12.23 -6.13
C GLU A 132 -0.47 11.37 -4.87
N GLN A 133 -1.63 10.91 -4.40
CA GLN A 133 -1.69 10.07 -3.23
C GLN A 133 -2.01 8.63 -3.62
N GLU A 134 -1.06 7.72 -3.41
CA GLU A 134 -1.27 6.29 -3.56
C GLU A 134 -1.59 5.65 -2.20
N ARG A 135 -2.56 4.75 -2.18
CA ARG A 135 -3.02 4.07 -0.97
C ARG A 135 -2.87 2.57 -1.12
N PHE A 136 -2.29 1.96 -0.09
CA PHE A 136 -2.05 0.52 -0.04
C PHE A 136 -2.54 -0.05 1.28
N ILE A 137 -3.14 -1.22 1.21
CA ILE A 137 -3.45 -2.05 2.37
C ILE A 137 -2.58 -3.29 2.32
N THR A 138 -1.84 -3.54 3.39
CA THR A 138 -1.01 -4.74 3.54
C THR A 138 -1.62 -5.62 4.61
N VAL A 139 -1.99 -6.83 4.24
CA VAL A 139 -2.47 -7.85 5.17
C VAL A 139 -1.37 -8.87 5.40
N SER A 140 -1.10 -9.16 6.66
CA SER A 140 -0.09 -10.12 7.07
C SER A 140 -0.69 -11.16 8.01
N VAL A 141 -0.40 -12.43 7.76
CA VAL A 141 -0.87 -13.55 8.55
C VAL A 141 0.30 -14.44 8.98
N HIS A 142 0.21 -15.03 10.16
CA HIS A 142 1.17 -16.03 10.59
C HIS A 142 0.66 -17.43 10.23
N LYS A 143 1.53 -18.28 9.70
CA LYS A 143 1.23 -19.69 9.52
C LYS A 143 0.93 -20.29 10.89
N LYS A 144 -0.33 -20.66 11.14
CA LYS A 144 -0.68 -21.43 12.36
C LYS A 144 0.07 -22.77 12.27
N MET A 145 0.73 -23.14 13.33
CA MET A 145 1.58 -24.36 13.45
C MET A 145 0.78 -25.69 13.39
N TRP A 146 -0.50 -25.63 12.99
CA TRP A 146 -1.47 -26.72 12.97
C TRP A 146 -1.44 -27.58 11.71
N MET A 147 -0.77 -27.16 10.66
CA MET A 147 -0.57 -28.01 9.49
C MET A 147 0.75 -28.78 9.60
N LYS A 148 0.80 -29.77 10.49
CA LYS A 148 1.66 -30.91 10.23
C LYS A 148 1.14 -31.56 8.95
N PRO A 149 1.95 -31.70 7.88
CA PRO A 149 1.53 -32.50 6.73
C PRO A 149 1.19 -33.90 7.26
N ALA A 150 0.02 -34.41 6.90
CA ALA A 150 -0.31 -35.79 7.16
C ALA A 150 0.88 -36.62 6.66
N ARG A 151 1.51 -37.39 7.55
CA ARG A 151 2.49 -38.38 7.13
C ARG A 151 1.73 -39.33 6.21
N SER A 152 2.06 -39.29 4.91
CA SER A 152 1.67 -40.37 4.01
C SER A 152 2.36 -41.61 4.58
N SER A 153 1.59 -42.46 5.23
CA SER A 153 1.98 -43.85 5.47
C SER A 153 2.06 -44.53 4.11
N LEU A 154 3.25 -44.61 3.56
CA LEU A 154 3.58 -45.58 2.54
C LEU A 154 3.54 -46.96 3.22
N VAL A 155 2.54 -47.74 2.86
CA VAL A 155 2.54 -49.21 2.99
C VAL A 155 3.17 -49.77 1.74
#